data_a518997703342a7f161c6a48f245206c
#
_entry.id   a518997703342a7f161c6a48f245206c
#
_cell.length_a   1.000
_cell.length_b   1.000
_cell.length_c   1.000
_cell.angle_alpha   90.00
_cell.angle_beta   90.00
_cell.angle_gamma   90.00
#
_symmetry.space_group_name_H-M   'P 1'
#
loop_
_entity.id
_entity.type
_entity.pdbx_description
1 polymer ?
#
loop_
_entity_poly.entity_id
_entity_poly.type
_entity_poly.pdbx_seq_one_letter_code
_entity_poly.pdbx_strand_id
1 'polypeptide(L)'
;MMNLKSHSTLLKRLLLLVIAGLFLPLLPAQDSVLDQFEAEDPCSIDIFSSVKQFRPGVPFQVGVLIQPLPGWHGYWHSSRDGGDAPDVTWVLPAGWKVSEADFPVPKRMVEEGGLISIGYNKPFLLRFNLTPSSRSNDDDSSKVSIPVKVIWQVCEKVCIYGKSETELSISRGDESITMDTGGSSVLAGWRERYPVAAAKARG
;
A
#
# COMPACT_ATOMS: atom_id res chain seq x y z
N MET A 1 -85.39 -16.73 9.60
CA MET A 1 -84.46 -17.31 8.58
C MET A 1 -83.47 -16.25 8.19
N MET A 2 -82.31 -16.30 8.82
CA MET A 2 -81.21 -15.30 8.55
C MET A 2 -80.38 -15.73 7.35
N ASN A 3 -80.16 -14.79 6.47
CA ASN A 3 -79.62 -15.02 5.12
C ASN A 3 -78.12 -15.33 5.11
N LEU A 4 -77.76 -16.59 5.02
CA LEU A 4 -76.37 -17.10 5.07
C LEU A 4 -75.52 -16.74 3.83
N LYS A 5 -76.09 -16.06 2.85
CA LYS A 5 -75.40 -15.71 1.58
C LYS A 5 -74.55 -14.43 1.66
N SER A 6 -74.79 -13.57 2.65
CA SER A 6 -74.08 -12.27 2.75
C SER A 6 -72.65 -12.41 3.34
N HIS A 7 -72.39 -13.38 4.19
CA HIS A 7 -71.10 -13.53 4.85
C HIS A 7 -70.00 -14.11 3.94
N SER A 8 -70.44 -14.91 2.95
CA SER A 8 -69.46 -15.53 2.01
C SER A 8 -68.77 -14.51 1.06
N THR A 9 -69.50 -13.47 0.68
CA THR A 9 -68.94 -12.42 -0.21
C THR A 9 -68.04 -11.46 0.51
N LEU A 10 -68.33 -11.14 1.76
CA LEU A 10 -67.46 -10.30 2.58
C LEU A 10 -66.11 -11.02 2.92
N LEU A 11 -66.19 -12.31 3.27
CA LEU A 11 -65.01 -13.13 3.59
C LEU A 11 -64.09 -13.29 2.37
N LYS A 12 -64.67 -13.50 1.16
CA LYS A 12 -63.90 -13.58 -0.09
C LYS A 12 -63.24 -12.24 -0.48
N ARG A 13 -63.88 -11.09 -0.22
CA ARG A 13 -63.32 -9.77 -0.46
C ARG A 13 -62.21 -9.44 0.53
N LEU A 14 -62.33 -9.83 1.80
CA LEU A 14 -61.29 -9.65 2.82
C LEU A 14 -60.07 -10.54 2.52
N LEU A 15 -60.28 -11.80 2.07
CA LEU A 15 -59.20 -12.70 1.69
C LEU A 15 -58.42 -12.21 0.47
N LEU A 16 -59.11 -11.63 -0.52
CA LEU A 16 -58.47 -11.05 -1.71
C LEU A 16 -57.63 -9.80 -1.39
N LEU A 17 -58.04 -8.99 -0.43
CA LEU A 17 -57.25 -7.80 0.01
C LEU A 17 -56.02 -8.19 0.82
N VAL A 18 -56.06 -9.29 1.59
CA VAL A 18 -54.90 -9.81 2.31
C VAL A 18 -53.87 -10.40 1.37
N ILE A 19 -54.29 -11.07 0.29
CA ILE A 19 -53.35 -11.65 -0.70
C ILE A 19 -52.74 -10.57 -1.58
N ALA A 20 -53.45 -9.46 -1.88
CA ALA A 20 -52.92 -8.33 -2.62
C ALA A 20 -51.88 -7.51 -1.80
N GLY A 21 -51.96 -7.57 -0.47
CA GLY A 21 -50.98 -6.90 0.43
C GLY A 21 -49.66 -7.65 0.63
N LEU A 22 -49.63 -8.97 0.27
CA LEU A 22 -48.42 -9.79 0.41
C LEU A 22 -47.47 -9.74 -0.81
N PHE A 23 -47.90 -9.13 -1.91
CA PHE A 23 -47.05 -8.86 -3.07
C PHE A 23 -46.55 -7.39 -3.06
N LEU A 24 -45.92 -6.95 -1.96
CA LEU A 24 -45.02 -5.81 -2.09
C LEU A 24 -43.82 -6.33 -2.91
N PRO A 25 -43.52 -5.72 -4.10
CA PRO A 25 -42.25 -5.99 -4.75
C PRO A 25 -41.17 -5.58 -3.75
N LEU A 26 -40.29 -6.52 -3.38
CA LEU A 26 -39.00 -6.14 -2.82
C LEU A 26 -38.34 -5.24 -3.88
N LEU A 27 -38.42 -3.93 -3.67
CA LEU A 27 -37.57 -2.99 -4.40
C LEU A 27 -36.13 -3.48 -4.15
N PRO A 28 -35.36 -3.79 -5.19
CA PRO A 28 -33.94 -4.03 -4.99
C PRO A 28 -33.40 -2.81 -4.24
N ALA A 29 -32.68 -3.07 -3.16
CA ALA A 29 -31.91 -2.03 -2.50
C ALA A 29 -31.13 -1.34 -3.63
N GLN A 30 -31.37 -0.04 -3.83
CA GLN A 30 -30.55 0.76 -4.73
C GLN A 30 -29.17 0.77 -4.07
N ASP A 31 -28.28 -0.11 -4.57
CA ASP A 31 -26.86 0.03 -4.33
C ASP A 31 -26.54 1.49 -4.63
N SER A 32 -26.11 2.20 -3.60
CA SER A 32 -25.95 3.64 -3.70
C SER A 32 -24.95 3.92 -4.82
N VAL A 33 -25.32 4.79 -5.75
CA VAL A 33 -24.45 5.22 -6.86
C VAL A 33 -23.11 5.77 -6.34
N LEU A 34 -23.00 6.00 -5.04
CA LEU A 34 -21.77 6.40 -4.33
C LEU A 34 -20.70 5.30 -4.28
N ASP A 35 -21.08 4.01 -4.35
CA ASP A 35 -20.09 2.91 -4.38
C ASP A 35 -19.43 2.73 -5.76
N GLN A 36 -19.87 3.46 -6.78
CA GLN A 36 -19.27 3.40 -8.12
C GLN A 36 -18.18 4.46 -8.36
N PHE A 37 -17.92 5.32 -7.39
CA PHE A 37 -16.82 6.30 -7.42
C PHE A 37 -15.77 5.94 -6.36
N GLU A 38 -15.25 4.71 -6.36
CA GLU A 38 -13.92 4.49 -5.80
C GLU A 38 -12.94 5.21 -6.74
N ALA A 39 -12.58 6.44 -6.36
CA ALA A 39 -11.49 7.13 -7.03
C ALA A 39 -10.26 6.25 -6.88
N GLU A 40 -9.68 5.83 -8.00
CA GLU A 40 -8.43 5.06 -8.00
C GLU A 40 -7.39 5.81 -7.16
N ASP A 41 -6.78 5.14 -6.19
CA ASP A 41 -5.74 5.73 -5.35
C ASP A 41 -4.65 6.33 -6.25
N PRO A 42 -4.32 7.62 -6.11
CA PRO A 42 -3.37 8.27 -7.01
C PRO A 42 -1.93 7.79 -6.83
N CYS A 43 -1.71 6.80 -5.96
CA CYS A 43 -0.40 6.22 -5.69
C CYS A 43 -0.53 4.75 -5.27
N SER A 44 0.25 3.88 -5.88
CA SER A 44 0.37 2.47 -5.48
C SER A 44 1.74 2.19 -4.87
N ILE A 45 1.80 1.14 -4.03
CA ILE A 45 3.00 0.73 -3.31
C ILE A 45 3.28 -0.75 -3.55
N ASP A 46 4.52 -1.06 -3.96
CA ASP A 46 5.03 -2.42 -4.05
C ASP A 46 6.27 -2.61 -3.17
N ILE A 47 6.48 -3.82 -2.67
CA ILE A 47 7.67 -4.19 -1.89
C ILE A 47 8.45 -5.27 -2.60
N PHE A 48 9.77 -5.12 -2.63
CA PHE A 48 10.71 -6.04 -3.23
C PHE A 48 11.81 -6.41 -2.23
N SER A 49 12.16 -7.69 -2.18
CA SER A 49 13.33 -8.18 -1.44
C SER A 49 14.42 -8.64 -2.41
N SER A 50 15.68 -8.43 -2.05
CA SER A 50 16.82 -8.99 -2.79
C SER A 50 16.96 -10.49 -2.61
N VAL A 51 16.31 -11.07 -1.60
CA VAL A 51 16.44 -12.48 -1.24
C VAL A 51 15.07 -13.13 -1.04
N LYS A 52 14.97 -14.43 -1.36
CA LYS A 52 13.82 -15.29 -1.01
C LYS A 52 14.00 -15.92 0.36
N GLN A 53 15.24 -16.16 0.73
CA GLN A 53 15.61 -16.73 2.02
C GLN A 53 16.69 -15.87 2.65
N PHE A 54 16.46 -15.45 3.89
CA PHE A 54 17.42 -14.69 4.67
C PHE A 54 18.28 -15.64 5.54
N ARG A 55 19.46 -15.17 5.91
CA ARG A 55 20.33 -15.82 6.91
C ARG A 55 20.37 -14.97 8.18
N PRO A 56 20.23 -15.56 9.38
CA PRO A 56 20.38 -14.85 10.64
C PRO A 56 21.66 -14.01 10.70
N GLY A 57 21.56 -12.78 11.14
CA GLY A 57 22.66 -11.84 11.26
C GLY A 57 23.20 -11.25 9.96
N VAL A 58 22.74 -11.69 8.80
CA VAL A 58 23.23 -11.21 7.49
C VAL A 58 22.25 -10.22 6.90
N PRO A 59 22.65 -8.96 6.67
CA PRO A 59 21.77 -7.96 6.10
C PRO A 59 21.43 -8.24 4.64
N PHE A 60 20.22 -7.90 4.23
CA PHE A 60 19.76 -7.93 2.85
C PHE A 60 18.98 -6.67 2.49
N GLN A 61 18.90 -6.36 1.19
CA GLN A 61 18.20 -5.18 0.70
C GLN A 61 16.72 -5.44 0.48
N VAL A 62 15.92 -4.43 0.81
CA VAL A 62 14.51 -4.35 0.46
C VAL A 62 14.22 -2.99 -0.17
N GLY A 63 13.28 -2.96 -1.08
CA GLY A 63 12.82 -1.75 -1.75
C GLY A 63 11.32 -1.55 -1.56
N VAL A 64 10.93 -0.32 -1.28
CA VAL A 64 9.53 0.15 -1.31
C VAL A 64 9.37 1.02 -2.54
N LEU A 65 8.71 0.51 -3.57
CA LEU A 65 8.43 1.23 -4.81
C LEU A 65 7.16 2.03 -4.63
N ILE A 66 7.28 3.33 -4.80
CA ILE A 66 6.18 4.29 -4.71
C ILE A 66 5.86 4.75 -6.13
N GLN A 67 4.62 4.57 -6.55
CA GLN A 67 4.18 4.76 -7.93
C GLN A 67 3.02 5.74 -8.01
N PRO A 68 3.31 7.06 -8.04
CA PRO A 68 2.28 8.05 -8.36
C PRO A 68 1.74 7.82 -9.78
N LEU A 69 0.44 8.01 -9.95
CA LEU A 69 -0.20 8.00 -11.27
C LEU A 69 0.39 9.09 -12.18
N PRO A 70 0.26 8.97 -13.51
CA PRO A 70 0.67 10.02 -14.44
C PRO A 70 0.04 11.38 -14.09
N GLY A 71 0.86 12.44 -14.06
CA GLY A 71 0.45 13.78 -13.62
C GLY A 71 0.69 14.04 -12.15
N TRP A 72 0.70 13.02 -11.32
CA TRP A 72 0.98 13.14 -9.88
C TRP A 72 2.48 13.08 -9.59
N HIS A 73 2.89 13.70 -8.49
CA HIS A 73 4.28 13.67 -8.01
C HIS A 73 4.33 13.48 -6.50
N GLY A 74 5.37 12.79 -6.04
CA GLY A 74 5.68 12.62 -4.62
C GLY A 74 6.90 13.45 -4.23
N TYR A 75 7.26 13.44 -2.93
CA TYR A 75 8.24 14.35 -2.36
C TYR A 75 9.47 13.64 -1.81
N TRP A 76 10.58 14.36 -1.82
CA TRP A 76 11.82 13.99 -1.15
C TRP A 76 11.82 14.50 0.30
N HIS A 77 12.66 13.92 1.17
CA HIS A 77 12.73 14.27 2.60
C HIS A 77 13.09 15.76 2.88
N SER A 78 13.53 16.49 1.88
CA SER A 78 13.81 17.94 1.96
C SER A 78 13.13 18.63 0.79
N SER A 79 11.81 18.62 0.80
CA SER A 79 10.96 19.03 -0.33
C SER A 79 10.90 20.55 -0.57
N ARG A 80 11.46 21.38 0.30
CA ARG A 80 11.39 22.86 0.29
C ARG A 80 9.95 23.36 0.49
N ASP A 81 9.35 23.98 -0.57
CA ASP A 81 7.97 24.49 -0.56
C ASP A 81 6.95 23.37 -0.83
N GLY A 82 7.42 22.15 -1.08
CA GLY A 82 6.59 20.98 -1.38
C GLY A 82 6.02 20.30 -0.13
N GLY A 83 5.38 19.16 -0.36
CA GLY A 83 4.74 18.36 0.70
C GLY A 83 5.69 17.40 1.42
N ASP A 84 5.08 16.42 2.09
CA ASP A 84 5.79 15.47 2.95
C ASP A 84 6.34 14.27 2.17
N ALA A 85 7.53 13.86 2.54
CA ALA A 85 8.12 12.63 2.06
C ALA A 85 7.34 11.40 2.56
N PRO A 86 7.42 10.28 1.85
CA PRO A 86 6.86 9.03 2.34
C PRO A 86 7.49 8.60 3.66
N ASP A 87 6.64 8.16 4.60
CA ASP A 87 7.05 7.54 5.85
C ASP A 87 6.78 6.02 5.79
N VAL A 88 7.81 5.21 6.10
CA VAL A 88 7.74 3.75 6.03
C VAL A 88 7.99 3.17 7.41
N THR A 89 6.94 2.59 7.97
CA THR A 89 6.98 1.92 9.27
C THR A 89 7.02 0.41 9.08
N TRP A 90 7.99 -0.25 9.73
CA TRP A 90 8.22 -1.69 9.70
C TRP A 90 7.84 -2.31 11.05
N VAL A 91 6.98 -3.32 11.06
CA VAL A 91 6.72 -4.12 12.26
C VAL A 91 7.68 -5.31 12.27
N LEU A 92 8.87 -5.06 12.81
CA LEU A 92 9.97 -6.04 12.77
C LEU A 92 9.84 -7.10 13.87
N PRO A 93 10.24 -8.35 13.58
CA PRO A 93 10.44 -9.37 14.63
C PRO A 93 11.49 -8.92 15.65
N ALA A 94 11.45 -9.53 16.83
CA ALA A 94 12.36 -9.20 17.92
C ALA A 94 13.83 -9.33 17.49
N GLY A 95 14.62 -8.30 17.78
CA GLY A 95 16.06 -8.26 17.47
C GLY A 95 16.41 -7.99 16.01
N TRP A 96 15.44 -7.85 15.12
CA TRP A 96 15.68 -7.38 13.76
C TRP A 96 15.91 -5.86 13.75
N LYS A 97 16.61 -5.39 12.73
CA LYS A 97 16.89 -3.97 12.51
C LYS A 97 16.61 -3.59 11.07
N VAL A 98 16.23 -2.34 10.87
CA VAL A 98 16.11 -1.72 9.55
C VAL A 98 16.97 -0.44 9.53
N SER A 99 17.61 -0.15 8.39
CA SER A 99 18.30 1.11 8.17
C SER A 99 17.31 2.26 7.96
N GLU A 100 17.81 3.49 7.99
CA GLU A 100 17.09 4.62 7.40
C GLU A 100 16.83 4.38 5.91
N ALA A 101 15.85 5.10 5.36
CA ALA A 101 15.53 5.05 3.95
C ALA A 101 16.62 5.71 3.10
N ASP A 102 17.16 5.01 2.13
CA ASP A 102 17.91 5.61 1.04
C ASP A 102 16.93 6.10 -0.03
N PHE A 103 16.96 7.41 -0.30
CA PHE A 103 16.17 8.05 -1.35
C PHE A 103 16.98 8.14 -2.66
N PRO A 104 16.37 7.86 -3.83
CA PRO A 104 17.03 8.13 -5.11
C PRO A 104 17.22 9.65 -5.30
N VAL A 105 18.06 10.03 -6.26
CA VAL A 105 18.30 11.45 -6.60
C VAL A 105 16.97 12.07 -7.07
N PRO A 106 16.48 13.12 -6.39
CA PRO A 106 15.23 13.77 -6.73
C PRO A 106 15.39 14.76 -7.89
N LYS A 107 14.26 15.28 -8.36
CA LYS A 107 14.22 16.40 -9.30
C LYS A 107 13.72 17.66 -8.62
N ARG A 108 14.20 18.81 -9.10
CA ARG A 108 13.57 20.09 -8.84
C ARG A 108 12.39 20.28 -9.78
N MET A 109 11.23 20.60 -9.21
CA MET A 109 9.99 20.90 -9.91
C MET A 109 9.56 22.33 -9.60
N VAL A 110 8.85 22.95 -10.52
CA VAL A 110 8.24 24.27 -10.32
C VAL A 110 6.74 24.07 -10.36
N GLU A 111 6.13 24.34 -9.23
CA GLU A 111 4.70 24.21 -9.02
C GLU A 111 3.95 25.48 -9.47
N GLU A 112 2.63 25.41 -9.47
CA GLU A 112 1.79 26.57 -9.73
C GLU A 112 2.10 27.70 -8.73
N GLY A 113 2.13 28.95 -9.22
CA GLY A 113 2.55 30.09 -8.40
C GLY A 113 4.04 30.27 -8.23
N GLY A 114 4.87 29.43 -8.88
CA GLY A 114 6.35 29.54 -8.84
C GLY A 114 7.00 28.92 -7.60
N LEU A 115 6.25 28.17 -6.80
CA LEU A 115 6.78 27.39 -5.69
C LEU A 115 7.75 26.32 -6.20
N ILE A 116 8.75 26.01 -5.40
CA ILE A 116 9.79 25.02 -5.76
C ILE A 116 9.62 23.79 -4.88
N SER A 117 9.31 22.65 -5.50
CA SER A 117 9.34 21.36 -4.83
C SER A 117 10.54 20.52 -5.27
N ILE A 118 10.98 19.62 -4.38
CA ILE A 118 12.00 18.63 -4.64
C ILE A 118 11.37 17.25 -4.43
N GLY A 119 11.36 16.44 -5.48
CA GLY A 119 10.66 15.16 -5.42
C GLY A 119 10.70 14.36 -6.72
N TYR A 120 9.62 13.62 -6.99
CA TYR A 120 9.58 12.59 -8.03
C TYR A 120 8.26 12.66 -8.81
N ASN A 121 8.34 12.95 -10.09
CA ASN A 121 7.19 12.94 -11.01
C ASN A 121 7.10 11.61 -11.80
N LYS A 122 7.72 10.56 -11.32
CA LYS A 122 7.73 9.19 -11.84
C LYS A 122 7.86 8.24 -10.67
N PRO A 123 7.57 6.95 -10.83
CA PRO A 123 7.85 5.95 -9.81
C PRO A 123 9.27 6.09 -9.23
N PHE A 124 9.39 5.92 -7.94
CA PHE A 124 10.66 5.99 -7.21
C PHE A 124 10.72 4.93 -6.12
N LEU A 125 11.91 4.38 -5.89
CA LEU A 125 12.15 3.29 -4.96
C LEU A 125 12.89 3.83 -3.73
N LEU A 126 12.33 3.63 -2.54
CA LEU A 126 13.05 3.78 -1.27
C LEU A 126 13.76 2.47 -0.97
N ARG A 127 15.07 2.54 -0.67
CA ARG A 127 15.88 1.36 -0.36
C ARG A 127 16.20 1.30 1.11
N PHE A 128 16.14 0.09 1.67
CA PHE A 128 16.47 -0.20 3.06
C PHE A 128 17.37 -1.42 3.15
N ASN A 129 18.10 -1.54 4.26
CA ASN A 129 18.78 -2.76 4.65
C ASN A 129 18.08 -3.33 5.87
N LEU A 130 17.54 -4.53 5.76
CA LEU A 130 17.03 -5.32 6.87
C LEU A 130 18.13 -6.24 7.40
N THR A 131 18.30 -6.24 8.71
CA THR A 131 19.27 -7.14 9.38
C THR A 131 18.51 -8.04 10.34
N PRO A 132 18.35 -9.33 10.03
CA PRO A 132 17.74 -10.31 10.92
C PRO A 132 18.52 -10.45 12.22
N SER A 133 17.86 -10.85 13.31
CA SER A 133 18.57 -11.23 14.55
C SER A 133 19.57 -12.34 14.28
N SER A 134 20.75 -12.25 14.89
CA SER A 134 21.78 -13.32 14.86
C SER A 134 21.47 -14.44 15.85
N ARG A 135 20.56 -14.22 16.81
CA ARG A 135 20.16 -15.24 17.78
C ARG A 135 19.21 -16.23 17.11
N SER A 136 19.52 -17.49 17.21
CA SER A 136 18.70 -18.60 16.71
C SER A 136 17.49 -18.91 17.59
N ASN A 137 17.21 -18.06 18.59
CA ASN A 137 16.14 -18.30 19.53
C ASN A 137 14.83 -17.83 18.90
N ASP A 138 13.87 -18.71 18.90
CA ASP A 138 12.47 -18.44 19.14
C ASP A 138 11.53 -18.17 17.96
N ASP A 139 11.82 -18.60 16.80
CA ASP A 139 10.70 -19.07 16.00
C ASP A 139 11.23 -20.02 14.93
N ASP A 140 10.97 -21.30 15.10
CA ASP A 140 11.22 -22.36 14.11
C ASP A 140 10.25 -22.18 12.90
N SER A 141 9.68 -20.98 12.76
CA SER A 141 8.90 -20.64 11.61
C SER A 141 9.80 -20.47 10.41
N SER A 142 9.67 -21.40 9.49
CA SER A 142 10.36 -21.37 8.20
C SER A 142 10.03 -20.13 7.37
N LYS A 143 9.03 -19.35 7.79
CA LYS A 143 8.52 -18.17 7.08
C LYS A 143 8.23 -17.03 8.07
N VAL A 144 8.78 -15.86 7.77
CA VAL A 144 8.58 -14.63 8.54
C VAL A 144 7.74 -13.66 7.71
N SER A 145 6.72 -13.10 8.34
CA SER A 145 5.90 -12.03 7.79
C SER A 145 6.23 -10.74 8.52
N ILE A 146 6.51 -9.69 7.76
CA ILE A 146 6.87 -8.37 8.26
C ILE A 146 5.85 -7.37 7.71
N PRO A 147 4.86 -6.96 8.53
CA PRO A 147 3.92 -5.91 8.12
C PRO A 147 4.64 -4.59 7.89
N VAL A 148 4.24 -3.90 6.82
CA VAL A 148 4.82 -2.62 6.41
C VAL A 148 3.69 -1.64 6.15
N LYS A 149 3.75 -0.50 6.80
CA LYS A 149 2.84 0.62 6.59
C LYS A 149 3.59 1.75 5.90
N VAL A 150 3.02 2.27 4.84
CA VAL A 150 3.54 3.43 4.11
C VAL A 150 2.51 4.54 4.16
N ILE A 151 2.87 5.68 4.74
CA ILE A 151 2.11 6.93 4.61
C ILE A 151 2.75 7.70 3.47
N TRP A 152 1.97 8.17 2.53
CA TRP A 152 2.46 8.91 1.38
C TRP A 152 1.63 10.16 1.13
N GLN A 153 2.25 11.15 0.51
CA GLN A 153 1.59 12.31 -0.03
C GLN A 153 1.98 12.47 -1.49
N VAL A 154 0.99 12.65 -2.34
CA VAL A 154 1.17 12.97 -3.76
C VAL A 154 0.30 14.16 -4.14
N CYS A 155 0.78 14.96 -5.08
CA CYS A 155 0.08 16.15 -5.55
C CYS A 155 0.02 16.17 -7.09
N GLU A 156 -1.09 16.69 -7.60
CA GLU A 156 -1.26 17.12 -8.98
C GLU A 156 -1.68 18.60 -8.96
N LYS A 157 -2.98 18.89 -8.80
CA LYS A 157 -3.53 20.22 -8.52
C LYS A 157 -3.86 20.40 -7.05
N VAL A 158 -4.14 19.31 -6.38
CA VAL A 158 -4.35 19.21 -4.93
C VAL A 158 -3.46 18.13 -4.39
N CYS A 159 -3.08 18.25 -3.12
CA CYS A 159 -2.30 17.24 -2.44
C CYS A 159 -3.22 16.27 -1.71
N ILE A 160 -2.96 14.98 -1.87
CA ILE A 160 -3.69 13.90 -1.23
C ILE A 160 -2.73 13.11 -0.37
N TYR A 161 -3.11 12.86 0.88
CA TYR A 161 -2.47 11.90 1.75
C TYR A 161 -3.15 10.55 1.60
N GLY A 162 -2.35 9.49 1.59
CA GLY A 162 -2.84 8.14 1.61
C GLY A 162 -2.00 7.24 2.51
N LYS A 163 -2.54 6.04 2.71
CA LYS A 163 -1.92 5.00 3.52
C LYS A 163 -2.04 3.68 2.78
N SER A 164 -0.92 2.98 2.64
CA SER A 164 -0.89 1.62 2.13
C SER A 164 -0.33 0.69 3.20
N GLU A 165 -0.98 -0.44 3.41
CA GLU A 165 -0.54 -1.51 4.29
C GLU A 165 -0.25 -2.74 3.44
N THR A 166 0.92 -3.31 3.60
CA THR A 166 1.40 -4.46 2.85
C THR A 166 2.29 -5.33 3.73
N GLU A 167 2.82 -6.40 3.20
CA GLU A 167 3.56 -7.39 3.96
C GLU A 167 4.77 -7.89 3.15
N LEU A 168 5.93 -7.92 3.78
CA LEU A 168 7.09 -8.63 3.26
C LEU A 168 7.11 -10.04 3.84
N SER A 169 6.90 -11.04 2.98
CA SER A 169 6.93 -12.46 3.34
C SER A 169 8.24 -13.07 2.88
N ILE A 170 9.04 -13.61 3.82
CA ILE A 170 10.38 -14.12 3.54
C ILE A 170 10.66 -15.37 4.37
N SER A 171 11.36 -16.36 3.77
CA SER A 171 11.70 -17.60 4.44
C SER A 171 13.06 -17.54 5.10
N ARG A 172 13.26 -18.34 6.17
CA ARG A 172 14.58 -18.55 6.76
C ARG A 172 15.33 -19.60 5.96
N GLY A 173 16.60 -19.33 5.66
CA GLY A 173 17.55 -20.30 5.12
C GLY A 173 18.60 -20.65 6.16
N ASP A 174 19.01 -21.92 6.21
CA ASP A 174 19.95 -22.41 7.25
C ASP A 174 21.41 -22.14 6.87
N GLU A 175 21.84 -22.37 5.63
CA GLU A 175 23.25 -22.28 5.23
C GLU A 175 23.49 -21.26 4.09
N SER A 176 22.52 -20.97 3.25
CA SER A 176 22.71 -20.11 2.09
C SER A 176 21.62 -19.05 1.97
N ILE A 177 22.02 -17.88 1.46
CA ILE A 177 21.06 -16.85 1.03
C ILE A 177 20.57 -17.24 -0.36
N THR A 178 19.26 -17.45 -0.49
CA THR A 178 18.65 -17.63 -1.81
C THR A 178 18.19 -16.29 -2.34
N MET A 179 18.75 -15.86 -3.48
CA MET A 179 18.40 -14.59 -4.10
C MET A 179 16.98 -14.64 -4.69
N ASP A 180 16.25 -13.57 -4.51
CA ASP A 180 15.05 -13.32 -5.29
C ASP A 180 15.45 -12.67 -6.62
N THR A 181 15.36 -13.42 -7.72
CA THR A 181 15.78 -12.92 -9.04
C THR A 181 14.95 -11.73 -9.50
N GLY A 182 13.64 -11.72 -9.21
CA GLY A 182 12.74 -10.61 -9.54
C GLY A 182 13.07 -9.37 -8.71
N GLY A 183 13.05 -9.49 -7.40
CA GLY A 183 13.33 -8.39 -6.48
C GLY A 183 14.76 -7.86 -6.63
N SER A 184 15.75 -8.74 -6.77
CA SER A 184 17.15 -8.34 -7.04
C SER A 184 17.28 -7.56 -8.33
N SER A 185 16.58 -7.96 -9.38
CA SER A 185 16.61 -7.25 -10.68
C SER A 185 16.02 -5.85 -10.57
N VAL A 186 14.88 -5.71 -9.87
CA VAL A 186 14.29 -4.39 -9.60
C VAL A 186 15.28 -3.52 -8.83
N LEU A 187 15.80 -3.99 -7.70
CA LEU A 187 16.77 -3.25 -6.88
C LEU A 187 18.04 -2.86 -7.64
N ALA A 188 18.55 -3.77 -8.48
CA ALA A 188 19.72 -3.51 -9.33
C ALA A 188 19.44 -2.43 -10.38
N GLY A 189 18.26 -2.42 -11.00
CA GLY A 189 17.84 -1.41 -11.97
C GLY A 189 17.77 0.01 -11.38
N TRP A 190 17.69 0.14 -10.08
CA TRP A 190 17.67 1.41 -9.37
C TRP A 190 19.05 1.85 -8.85
N ARG A 191 20.07 1.01 -8.91
CA ARG A 191 21.39 1.26 -8.29
C ARG A 191 22.01 2.62 -8.66
N GLU A 192 21.97 2.96 -9.92
CA GLU A 192 22.58 4.21 -10.44
C GLU A 192 21.77 5.47 -10.12
N ARG A 193 20.58 5.31 -9.57
CA ARG A 193 19.69 6.44 -9.24
C ARG A 193 19.91 6.98 -7.83
N TYR A 194 20.73 6.32 -7.00
CA TYR A 194 21.05 6.78 -5.67
C TYR A 194 22.30 7.66 -5.65
N PRO A 195 22.37 8.62 -4.71
CA PRO A 195 23.57 9.39 -4.52
C PRO A 195 24.77 8.46 -4.23
N VAL A 196 25.87 8.65 -4.94
CA VAL A 196 27.12 7.99 -4.57
C VAL A 196 27.76 8.78 -3.44
N ALA A 197 28.25 8.09 -2.40
CA ALA A 197 29.03 8.73 -1.38
C ALA A 197 30.21 9.45 -2.05
N ALA A 198 30.37 10.75 -1.81
CA ALA A 198 31.54 11.47 -2.29
C ALA A 198 32.79 10.73 -1.80
N ALA A 199 33.65 10.31 -2.72
CA ALA A 199 34.94 9.77 -2.36
C ALA A 199 35.58 10.79 -1.44
N LYS A 200 35.97 10.37 -0.21
CA LYS A 200 36.70 11.26 0.71
C LYS A 200 37.84 11.87 -0.10
N ALA A 201 37.80 13.19 -0.36
CA ALA A 201 38.89 13.89 -0.94
C ALA A 201 40.11 13.61 -0.04
N ARG A 202 41.07 12.86 -0.57
CA ARG A 202 42.32 12.66 0.12
C ARG A 202 43.01 13.99 0.09
N GLY A 203 42.98 14.71 1.20
CA GLY A 203 43.85 15.84 1.47
C GLY A 203 45.25 15.36 1.73
#